data_b54a64dc79ee146d92ad2c0170cd14be
#
_entry.id   b54a64dc79ee146d92ad2c0170cd14be
#
_cell.length_a   1.000
_cell.length_b   1.000
_cell.length_c   1.000
_cell.angle_alpha   90.00
_cell.angle_beta   90.00
_cell.angle_gamma   90.00
#
_symmetry.space_group_name_H-M   'P 1'
#
loop_
_entity.id
_entity.type
_entity.pdbx_description
1 polymer ?
#
loop_
_entity_poly.entity_id
_entity_poly.type
_entity_poly.pdbx_seq_one_letter_code
_entity_poly.pdbx_strand_id
1 'polypeptide(L)'
;MPPSLRSCHVVPIPCPDYFRYIHSDLSPWRETGITRDAVERARGRAAFRLVILGGRAFVETYHRVFQTRDSFTLWGIAQLLARYPGRVPDLDLMFNCEDMPELHAADFPRPSDAPPLFRYCKDDATLDIVFPDWSFWGWPEVNVRPWAPLLEEMAGETRRLPWNEREPYAHWKGNPGVSAERADLLRCNVSEKVDWNARLFRQDWDAAIRGGFKDSNLAKQCTYRYKIFVQGRSWSVSEKYILACDSPMLLVATPYKDFFSRGLVAGEHYWPIDPAGKCPSVKFAVDWGNAHPAQARRMAEEGSGFAREEMSMDYVYDYMLHLLTEYARLLRYEPTVPENAVELCPESVACATQGREQQFMMESRERYVADYEPCTLPPPFTAQELREMARREEQVRRKVKKMGN
;
A
#
# COMPACT_ATOMS: atom_id res chain seq x y z
N MET A 1 -41.70 36.39 0.65
CA MET A 1 -41.03 35.28 -0.11
C MET A 1 -39.71 35.02 0.57
N PRO A 2 -39.42 33.82 1.09
CA PRO A 2 -38.10 33.49 1.62
C PRO A 2 -37.13 33.34 0.46
N PRO A 3 -35.84 33.70 0.63
CA PRO A 3 -34.85 33.55 -0.41
C PRO A 3 -34.61 32.06 -0.68
N SER A 4 -34.61 31.69 -1.96
CA SER A 4 -34.29 30.38 -2.44
C SER A 4 -32.90 29.97 -1.96
N LEU A 5 -32.80 28.90 -1.18
CA LEU A 5 -31.56 28.20 -0.92
C LEU A 5 -30.93 27.80 -2.26
N ARG A 6 -29.91 28.50 -2.69
CA ARG A 6 -29.06 28.07 -3.80
C ARG A 6 -28.38 26.79 -3.32
N SER A 7 -28.66 25.67 -3.99
CA SER A 7 -27.91 24.44 -3.78
C SER A 7 -26.43 24.74 -4.08
N CYS A 8 -25.59 24.68 -3.08
CA CYS A 8 -24.15 24.63 -3.31
C CYS A 8 -23.89 23.34 -4.08
N HIS A 9 -23.66 23.45 -5.38
CA HIS A 9 -23.09 22.35 -6.15
C HIS A 9 -21.66 22.16 -5.65
N VAL A 10 -21.47 21.22 -4.74
CA VAL A 10 -20.14 20.73 -4.39
C VAL A 10 -19.63 20.04 -5.65
N VAL A 11 -18.62 20.63 -6.28
CA VAL A 11 -17.94 19.98 -7.42
C VAL A 11 -17.30 18.71 -6.87
N PRO A 12 -17.63 17.52 -7.42
CA PRO A 12 -17.04 16.29 -6.94
C PRO A 12 -15.51 16.34 -7.08
N ILE A 13 -14.79 16.08 -6.00
CA ILE A 13 -13.33 16.02 -6.00
C ILE A 13 -12.93 14.73 -6.71
N PRO A 14 -12.08 14.78 -7.76
CA PRO A 14 -11.58 13.55 -8.39
C PRO A 14 -10.69 12.78 -7.42
N CYS A 15 -10.76 11.45 -7.46
CA CYS A 15 -9.83 10.62 -6.71
C CYS A 15 -8.41 10.74 -7.30
N PRO A 16 -7.36 10.46 -6.49
CA PRO A 16 -5.98 10.33 -6.97
C PRO A 16 -5.85 9.41 -8.18
N ASP A 17 -4.90 9.70 -9.06
CA ASP A 17 -4.75 8.98 -10.34
C ASP A 17 -4.52 7.46 -10.19
N TYR A 18 -3.93 7.01 -9.08
CA TYR A 18 -3.72 5.58 -8.87
C TYR A 18 -5.05 4.77 -8.70
N PHE A 19 -6.17 5.41 -8.40
CA PHE A 19 -7.49 4.76 -8.40
C PHE A 19 -7.88 4.23 -9.78
N ARG A 20 -7.38 4.83 -10.85
CA ARG A 20 -7.66 4.40 -12.23
C ARG A 20 -7.16 2.98 -12.52
N TYR A 21 -6.21 2.47 -11.71
CA TYR A 21 -5.77 1.08 -11.79
C TYR A 21 -6.82 0.05 -11.35
N ILE A 22 -7.86 0.45 -10.61
CA ILE A 22 -9.05 -0.38 -10.33
C ILE A 22 -9.62 -0.92 -11.65
N HIS A 23 -9.70 -0.07 -12.67
CA HIS A 23 -10.22 -0.46 -13.97
C HIS A 23 -9.35 -1.52 -14.66
N SER A 24 -8.03 -1.42 -14.56
CA SER A 24 -7.11 -2.40 -15.14
C SER A 24 -7.07 -3.70 -14.35
N ASP A 25 -7.12 -3.65 -13.03
CA ASP A 25 -7.16 -4.84 -12.17
C ASP A 25 -8.43 -5.67 -12.40
N LEU A 26 -9.55 -5.03 -12.71
CA LEU A 26 -10.83 -5.68 -12.99
C LEU A 26 -11.05 -5.96 -14.49
N SER A 27 -10.16 -5.51 -15.35
CA SER A 27 -10.32 -5.66 -16.81
C SER A 27 -10.46 -7.10 -17.29
N PRO A 28 -9.85 -8.14 -16.67
CA PRO A 28 -10.02 -9.52 -17.10
C PRO A 28 -11.49 -9.97 -17.18
N TRP A 29 -12.33 -9.49 -16.28
CA TRP A 29 -13.73 -9.92 -16.19
C TRP A 29 -14.76 -8.90 -16.71
N ARG A 30 -14.30 -7.78 -17.29
CA ARG A 30 -15.20 -6.69 -17.67
C ARG A 30 -16.25 -7.12 -18.72
N GLU A 31 -15.86 -7.92 -19.69
CA GLU A 31 -16.74 -8.38 -20.76
C GLU A 31 -17.56 -9.62 -20.35
N THR A 32 -16.92 -10.58 -19.70
CA THR A 32 -17.57 -11.85 -19.34
C THR A 32 -18.42 -11.77 -18.07
N GLY A 33 -18.09 -10.85 -17.18
CA GLY A 33 -18.56 -10.84 -15.82
C GLY A 33 -17.91 -11.92 -14.97
N ILE A 34 -18.31 -11.97 -13.69
CA ILE A 34 -17.82 -12.91 -12.70
C ILE A 34 -18.98 -13.82 -12.28
N THR A 35 -18.88 -15.10 -12.57
CA THR A 35 -19.86 -16.11 -12.16
C THR A 35 -19.56 -16.65 -10.76
N ARG A 36 -20.55 -17.29 -10.12
CA ARG A 36 -20.35 -18.00 -8.84
C ARG A 36 -19.24 -19.05 -8.95
N ASP A 37 -19.23 -19.81 -10.04
CA ASP A 37 -18.19 -20.82 -10.29
C ASP A 37 -16.78 -20.20 -10.42
N ALA A 38 -16.68 -19.00 -10.99
CA ALA A 38 -15.41 -18.29 -11.06
C ALA A 38 -14.90 -17.94 -9.65
N VAL A 39 -15.75 -17.44 -8.76
CA VAL A 39 -15.40 -17.16 -7.36
C VAL A 39 -15.04 -18.46 -6.63
N GLU A 40 -15.84 -19.51 -6.76
CA GLU A 40 -15.56 -20.81 -6.11
C GLU A 40 -14.21 -21.42 -6.55
N ARG A 41 -13.78 -21.23 -7.79
CA ARG A 41 -12.46 -21.71 -8.25
C ARG A 41 -11.29 -21.06 -7.52
N ALA A 42 -11.47 -19.89 -6.90
CA ALA A 42 -10.43 -19.24 -6.08
C ALA A 42 -10.31 -19.86 -4.68
N ARG A 43 -11.28 -20.67 -4.21
CA ARG A 43 -11.37 -21.19 -2.85
C ARG A 43 -10.08 -21.88 -2.38
N GLY A 44 -9.46 -22.72 -3.22
CA GLY A 44 -8.24 -23.43 -2.87
C GLY A 44 -6.98 -22.55 -2.70
N ARG A 45 -7.07 -21.28 -3.12
CA ARG A 45 -6.02 -20.27 -2.99
C ARG A 45 -6.31 -19.22 -1.92
N ALA A 46 -7.58 -19.09 -1.53
CA ALA A 46 -8.04 -18.05 -0.62
C ALA A 46 -7.77 -18.40 0.85
N ALA A 47 -7.43 -17.41 1.65
CA ALA A 47 -7.41 -17.52 3.10
C ALA A 47 -8.83 -17.47 3.66
N PHE A 48 -9.66 -16.62 3.08
CA PHE A 48 -11.06 -16.48 3.46
C PHE A 48 -11.94 -16.05 2.26
N ARG A 49 -13.22 -16.31 2.41
CA ARG A 49 -14.28 -15.73 1.58
C ARG A 49 -14.98 -14.64 2.36
N LEU A 50 -15.26 -13.54 1.74
CA LEU A 50 -16.06 -12.44 2.29
C LEU A 50 -17.32 -12.27 1.46
N VAL A 51 -18.47 -12.30 2.12
CA VAL A 51 -19.76 -11.94 1.52
C VAL A 51 -20.29 -10.70 2.22
N ILE A 52 -20.63 -9.67 1.47
CA ILE A 52 -21.37 -8.52 1.97
C ILE A 52 -22.80 -8.64 1.43
N LEU A 53 -23.78 -8.59 2.32
CA LEU A 53 -25.20 -8.69 1.98
C LEU A 53 -26.01 -7.76 2.88
N GLY A 54 -26.74 -6.84 2.27
CA GLY A 54 -27.56 -5.87 3.02
C GLY A 54 -26.75 -5.00 3.98
N GLY A 55 -25.51 -4.65 3.63
CA GLY A 55 -24.60 -3.85 4.47
C GLY A 55 -23.96 -4.63 5.63
N ARG A 56 -24.14 -5.94 5.72
CA ARG A 56 -23.52 -6.84 6.71
C ARG A 56 -22.46 -7.69 6.04
N ALA A 57 -21.35 -7.92 6.72
CA ALA A 57 -20.26 -8.76 6.24
C ALA A 57 -20.28 -10.13 6.91
N PHE A 58 -20.02 -11.18 6.11
CA PHE A 58 -19.93 -12.57 6.55
C PHE A 58 -18.65 -13.18 6.04
N VAL A 59 -17.91 -13.90 6.89
CA VAL A 59 -16.59 -14.46 6.60
C VAL A 59 -16.60 -15.96 6.79
N GLU A 60 -16.17 -16.69 5.76
CA GLU A 60 -15.83 -18.11 5.83
C GLU A 60 -14.30 -18.25 5.73
N THR A 61 -13.63 -18.67 6.81
CA THR A 61 -12.16 -18.82 6.86
C THR A 61 -11.77 -20.23 6.42
N TYR A 62 -10.77 -20.34 5.54
CA TYR A 62 -10.30 -21.61 4.99
C TYR A 62 -9.02 -22.13 5.63
N HIS A 63 -8.10 -21.23 5.96
CA HIS A 63 -6.85 -21.60 6.65
C HIS A 63 -6.31 -20.44 7.50
N ARG A 64 -5.44 -20.77 8.42
CA ARG A 64 -4.77 -19.76 9.26
C ARG A 64 -3.76 -18.98 8.43
N VAL A 65 -3.78 -17.68 8.59
CA VAL A 65 -2.86 -16.73 7.95
C VAL A 65 -1.63 -16.48 8.83
N PHE A 66 -0.55 -16.06 8.20
CA PHE A 66 0.65 -15.62 8.91
C PHE A 66 0.37 -14.33 9.67
N GLN A 67 0.58 -14.37 10.99
CA GLN A 67 0.31 -13.24 11.91
C GLN A 67 -1.18 -12.78 11.87
N THR A 68 -1.44 -11.49 12.07
CA THR A 68 -2.79 -10.91 12.14
C THR A 68 -3.22 -10.22 10.83
N ARG A 69 -2.70 -10.64 9.68
CA ARG A 69 -2.98 -9.99 8.39
C ARG A 69 -4.44 -10.06 7.99
N ASP A 70 -5.07 -11.22 8.15
CA ASP A 70 -6.51 -11.41 7.91
C ASP A 70 -7.35 -10.61 8.90
N SER A 71 -7.01 -10.67 10.18
CA SER A 71 -7.73 -9.95 11.25
C SER A 71 -7.79 -8.45 10.97
N PHE A 72 -6.64 -7.83 10.61
CA PHE A 72 -6.59 -6.39 10.31
C PHE A 72 -7.16 -6.04 8.94
N THR A 73 -7.11 -6.92 7.94
CA THR A 73 -7.82 -6.73 6.68
C THR A 73 -9.33 -6.74 6.89
N LEU A 74 -9.84 -7.72 7.63
CA LEU A 74 -11.26 -7.83 7.98
C LEU A 74 -11.69 -6.66 8.88
N TRP A 75 -10.84 -6.24 9.81
CA TRP A 75 -11.08 -5.04 10.60
C TRP A 75 -11.25 -3.81 9.72
N GLY A 76 -10.35 -3.60 8.74
CA GLY A 76 -10.45 -2.50 7.78
C GLY A 76 -11.75 -2.51 6.98
N ILE A 77 -12.21 -3.69 6.57
CA ILE A 77 -13.50 -3.87 5.88
C ILE A 77 -14.67 -3.53 6.82
N ALA A 78 -14.62 -3.96 8.07
CA ALA A 78 -15.63 -3.60 9.07
C ALA A 78 -15.67 -2.06 9.31
N GLN A 79 -14.51 -1.40 9.32
CA GLN A 79 -14.44 0.06 9.43
C GLN A 79 -14.99 0.77 8.18
N LEU A 80 -14.75 0.21 6.96
CA LEU A 80 -15.36 0.73 5.73
C LEU A 80 -16.89 0.71 5.80
N LEU A 81 -17.48 -0.41 6.28
CA LEU A 81 -18.93 -0.53 6.43
C LEU A 81 -19.48 0.44 7.48
N ALA A 82 -18.73 0.68 8.57
CA ALA A 82 -19.11 1.63 9.60
C ALA A 82 -19.03 3.09 9.08
N ARG A 83 -18.03 3.40 8.24
CA ARG A 83 -17.83 4.72 7.65
C ARG A 83 -18.85 5.06 6.57
N TYR A 84 -19.21 4.09 5.73
CA TYR A 84 -20.13 4.23 4.60
C TYR A 84 -21.33 3.27 4.71
N PRO A 85 -22.20 3.41 5.72
CA PRO A 85 -23.31 2.49 5.93
C PRO A 85 -24.26 2.46 4.72
N GLY A 86 -24.53 1.26 4.23
CA GLY A 86 -25.41 1.03 3.09
C GLY A 86 -24.84 1.44 1.71
N ARG A 87 -23.58 1.87 1.62
CA ARG A 87 -22.96 2.28 0.35
C ARG A 87 -22.15 1.17 -0.32
N VAL A 88 -21.63 0.23 0.45
CA VAL A 88 -20.94 -0.94 -0.11
C VAL A 88 -22.01 -1.91 -0.64
N PRO A 89 -21.97 -2.25 -1.93
CA PRO A 89 -22.98 -3.13 -2.53
C PRO A 89 -22.83 -4.57 -2.05
N ASP A 90 -23.86 -5.36 -2.29
CA ASP A 90 -23.82 -6.81 -2.08
C ASP A 90 -22.74 -7.43 -2.98
N LEU A 91 -21.87 -8.24 -2.40
CA LEU A 91 -20.74 -8.85 -3.11
C LEU A 91 -20.28 -10.15 -2.45
N ASP A 92 -19.48 -10.89 -3.19
CA ASP A 92 -18.92 -12.18 -2.82
C ASP A 92 -17.52 -12.28 -3.41
N LEU A 93 -16.49 -12.35 -2.56
CA LEU A 93 -15.10 -12.35 -2.99
C LEU A 93 -14.24 -13.35 -2.21
N MET A 94 -13.14 -13.74 -2.82
CA MET A 94 -12.08 -14.53 -2.22
C MET A 94 -10.82 -13.69 -1.99
N PHE A 95 -10.21 -13.84 -0.83
CA PHE A 95 -9.03 -13.07 -0.43
C PHE A 95 -7.90 -14.00 0.00
N ASN A 96 -6.67 -13.69 -0.46
CA ASN A 96 -5.46 -14.36 -0.04
C ASN A 96 -4.49 -13.36 0.62
N CYS A 97 -4.01 -13.66 1.82
CA CYS A 97 -3.18 -12.79 2.65
C CYS A 97 -1.67 -13.06 2.56
N GLU A 98 -1.23 -13.87 1.59
CA GLU A 98 0.18 -14.18 1.39
C GLU A 98 0.95 -13.06 0.66
N ASP A 99 2.28 -13.08 0.72
CA ASP A 99 3.13 -12.04 0.16
C ASP A 99 3.14 -12.03 -1.38
N MET A 100 3.31 -13.21 -2.01
CA MET A 100 3.54 -13.28 -3.46
C MET A 100 2.23 -13.19 -4.25
N PRO A 101 2.20 -12.53 -5.42
CA PRO A 101 1.10 -12.65 -6.37
C PRO A 101 0.87 -14.13 -6.75
N GLU A 102 -0.38 -14.48 -7.08
CA GLU A 102 -0.79 -15.90 -7.22
C GLU A 102 -1.27 -16.25 -8.63
N LEU A 103 -1.93 -15.32 -9.31
CA LEU A 103 -2.63 -15.61 -10.56
C LEU A 103 -1.79 -15.22 -11.77
N HIS A 104 -0.83 -16.08 -12.16
CA HIS A 104 -0.02 -15.81 -13.33
C HIS A 104 -0.86 -15.85 -14.60
N ALA A 105 -0.83 -14.78 -15.40
CA ALA A 105 -1.62 -14.67 -16.61
C ALA A 105 -1.34 -15.80 -17.62
N ALA A 106 -0.10 -16.31 -17.63
CA ALA A 106 0.31 -17.42 -18.48
C ALA A 106 -0.35 -18.77 -18.15
N ASP A 107 -0.93 -18.91 -16.94
CA ASP A 107 -1.59 -20.15 -16.51
C ASP A 107 -3.02 -20.26 -17.06
N PHE A 108 -3.54 -19.19 -17.70
CA PHE A 108 -4.92 -19.13 -18.17
C PHE A 108 -4.96 -18.88 -19.68
N PRO A 109 -5.76 -19.66 -20.44
CA PRO A 109 -5.94 -19.45 -21.90
C PRO A 109 -6.42 -18.04 -22.23
N ARG A 110 -7.28 -17.48 -21.39
CA ARG A 110 -7.78 -16.09 -21.46
C ARG A 110 -7.69 -15.50 -20.06
N PRO A 111 -7.40 -14.20 -19.90
CA PRO A 111 -7.41 -13.55 -18.58
C PRO A 111 -8.72 -13.73 -17.82
N SER A 112 -9.86 -13.77 -18.51
CA SER A 112 -11.19 -13.99 -17.91
C SER A 112 -11.40 -15.39 -17.34
N ASP A 113 -10.56 -16.37 -17.69
CA ASP A 113 -10.64 -17.73 -17.14
C ASP A 113 -9.99 -17.82 -15.74
N ALA A 114 -9.19 -16.81 -15.35
CA ALA A 114 -8.66 -16.71 -14.02
C ALA A 114 -9.80 -16.52 -12.99
N PRO A 115 -9.73 -17.18 -11.83
CA PRO A 115 -10.66 -16.88 -10.74
C PRO A 115 -10.35 -15.51 -10.16
N PRO A 116 -11.36 -14.68 -9.80
CA PRO A 116 -11.08 -13.39 -9.15
C PRO A 116 -10.52 -13.62 -7.74
N LEU A 117 -9.34 -13.08 -7.45
CA LEU A 117 -8.68 -13.23 -6.15
C LEU A 117 -8.10 -11.90 -5.71
N PHE A 118 -8.49 -11.44 -4.51
CA PHE A 118 -7.95 -10.23 -3.91
C PHE A 118 -6.64 -10.51 -3.19
N ARG A 119 -5.69 -9.59 -3.33
CA ARG A 119 -4.36 -9.65 -2.71
C ARG A 119 -3.84 -8.24 -2.42
N TYR A 120 -2.66 -8.13 -1.76
CA TYR A 120 -2.06 -6.84 -1.41
C TYR A 120 -1.15 -6.26 -2.49
N CYS A 121 -0.67 -7.08 -3.42
CA CYS A 121 0.19 -6.63 -4.51
C CYS A 121 0.04 -7.52 -5.75
N LYS A 122 0.58 -7.04 -6.84
CA LYS A 122 0.74 -7.77 -8.11
C LYS A 122 2.00 -7.33 -8.84
N ASP A 123 2.31 -8.00 -9.92
CA ASP A 123 3.24 -7.58 -10.96
C ASP A 123 2.56 -7.57 -12.33
N ASP A 124 3.31 -7.22 -13.38
CA ASP A 124 2.77 -7.12 -14.74
C ASP A 124 2.38 -8.49 -15.34
N ALA A 125 2.87 -9.59 -14.75
CA ALA A 125 2.58 -10.96 -15.21
C ALA A 125 1.38 -11.59 -14.49
N THR A 126 0.77 -10.90 -13.51
CA THR A 126 -0.28 -11.47 -12.66
C THR A 126 -1.60 -10.73 -12.78
N LEU A 127 -2.70 -11.45 -12.49
CA LEU A 127 -4.08 -10.97 -12.61
C LEU A 127 -4.77 -10.71 -11.27
N ASP A 128 -4.00 -10.73 -10.18
CA ASP A 128 -4.51 -10.47 -8.83
C ASP A 128 -5.15 -9.08 -8.73
N ILE A 129 -6.23 -8.98 -7.93
CA ILE A 129 -6.95 -7.73 -7.66
C ILE A 129 -6.33 -7.09 -6.42
N VAL A 130 -5.73 -5.91 -6.59
CA VAL A 130 -4.94 -5.28 -5.52
C VAL A 130 -5.81 -4.54 -4.53
N PHE A 131 -5.64 -4.88 -3.25
CA PHE A 131 -6.36 -4.31 -2.10
C PHE A 131 -5.38 -3.69 -1.10
N PRO A 132 -5.75 -2.63 -0.35
CA PRO A 132 -4.91 -2.08 0.70
C PRO A 132 -4.47 -3.13 1.73
N ASP A 133 -3.18 -3.08 2.11
CA ASP A 133 -2.64 -4.05 3.06
C ASP A 133 -3.11 -3.79 4.51
N TRP A 134 -3.06 -4.82 5.33
CA TRP A 134 -3.50 -4.80 6.73
C TRP A 134 -2.85 -3.72 7.58
N SER A 135 -1.61 -3.32 7.26
CA SER A 135 -0.82 -2.41 8.10
C SER A 135 -1.34 -0.96 8.10
N PHE A 136 -2.30 -0.62 7.25
CA PHE A 136 -3.04 0.64 7.37
C PHE A 136 -3.83 0.72 8.68
N TRP A 137 -4.30 -0.41 9.19
CA TRP A 137 -5.02 -0.51 10.46
C TRP A 137 -4.13 -0.96 11.62
N GLY A 138 -2.94 -1.47 11.32
CA GLY A 138 -1.92 -1.84 12.28
C GLY A 138 -1.27 -3.19 12.02
N TRP A 139 -0.08 -3.36 12.59
CA TRP A 139 0.66 -4.63 12.56
C TRP A 139 1.30 -4.87 13.92
N PRO A 140 0.55 -5.53 14.85
CA PRO A 140 0.93 -5.63 16.27
C PRO A 140 2.21 -6.43 16.52
N GLU A 141 2.50 -7.47 15.74
CA GLU A 141 3.66 -8.34 15.93
C GLU A 141 4.99 -7.61 15.76
N VAL A 142 5.01 -6.57 14.94
CA VAL A 142 6.21 -5.75 14.69
C VAL A 142 6.04 -4.31 15.19
N ASN A 143 4.97 -4.06 15.95
CA ASN A 143 4.64 -2.77 16.54
C ASN A 143 4.53 -1.61 15.52
N VAL A 144 3.98 -1.89 14.37
CA VAL A 144 3.63 -0.86 13.39
C VAL A 144 2.22 -0.38 13.72
N ARG A 145 2.11 0.86 14.19
CA ARG A 145 0.85 1.50 14.57
C ARG A 145 -0.05 1.73 13.35
N PRO A 146 -1.37 1.91 13.56
CA PRO A 146 -2.27 2.34 12.51
C PRO A 146 -1.77 3.59 11.77
N TRP A 147 -2.05 3.65 10.47
CA TRP A 147 -1.45 4.63 9.57
C TRP A 147 -1.71 6.09 9.96
N ALA A 148 -2.95 6.48 10.26
CA ALA A 148 -3.27 7.87 10.58
C ALA A 148 -2.48 8.40 11.79
N PRO A 149 -2.52 7.78 12.99
CA PRO A 149 -1.72 8.26 14.12
C PRO A 149 -0.22 8.16 13.90
N LEU A 150 0.26 7.16 13.13
CA LEU A 150 1.68 7.05 12.80
C LEU A 150 2.13 8.16 11.86
N LEU A 151 1.33 8.51 10.87
CA LEU A 151 1.62 9.60 9.94
C LEU A 151 1.76 10.95 10.65
N GLU A 152 0.89 11.22 11.63
CA GLU A 152 0.99 12.42 12.46
C GLU A 152 2.23 12.43 13.34
N GLU A 153 2.58 11.29 13.96
CA GLU A 153 3.81 11.13 14.73
C GLU A 153 5.05 11.41 13.86
N MET A 154 5.09 10.83 12.65
CA MET A 154 6.15 11.05 11.69
C MET A 154 6.25 12.52 11.27
N ALA A 155 5.12 13.18 10.98
CA ALA A 155 5.09 14.61 10.66
C ALA A 155 5.61 15.48 11.84
N GLY A 156 5.34 15.06 13.08
CA GLY A 156 5.89 15.71 14.27
C GLY A 156 7.41 15.60 14.35
N GLU A 157 7.97 14.41 14.12
CA GLU A 157 9.42 14.17 14.12
C GLU A 157 10.13 14.90 12.96
N THR A 158 9.53 14.95 11.77
CA THR A 158 10.10 15.66 10.62
C THR A 158 10.15 17.18 10.83
N ARG A 159 9.15 17.76 11.53
CA ARG A 159 9.20 19.17 11.94
C ARG A 159 10.26 19.44 12.99
N ARG A 160 10.51 18.50 13.92
CA ARG A 160 11.52 18.62 14.98
C ARG A 160 12.95 18.56 14.44
N LEU A 161 13.18 17.77 13.38
CA LEU A 161 14.48 17.63 12.72
C LEU A 161 14.36 17.94 11.22
N PRO A 162 14.54 19.22 10.82
CA PRO A 162 14.48 19.65 9.43
C PRO A 162 15.49 18.91 8.55
N TRP A 163 15.16 18.71 7.28
CA TRP A 163 15.94 17.91 6.34
C TRP A 163 17.43 18.29 6.26
N ASN A 164 17.77 19.57 6.29
CA ASN A 164 19.15 20.08 6.23
C ASN A 164 19.99 19.75 7.48
N GLU A 165 19.35 19.45 8.60
CA GLU A 165 20.00 19.09 9.86
C GLU A 165 20.17 17.57 10.03
N ARG A 166 19.56 16.77 9.11
CA ARG A 166 19.64 15.32 9.12
C ARG A 166 20.98 14.83 8.62
N GLU A 167 21.33 13.59 9.02
CA GLU A 167 22.51 12.88 8.54
C GLU A 167 22.53 12.82 7.01
N PRO A 168 23.63 13.27 6.33
CA PRO A 168 23.66 13.42 4.88
C PRO A 168 23.88 12.10 4.12
N TYR A 169 23.28 11.03 4.61
CA TYR A 169 23.44 9.66 4.10
C TYR A 169 22.09 9.03 3.77
N ALA A 170 22.13 7.92 3.03
CA ALA A 170 20.98 7.07 2.78
C ALA A 170 20.82 6.03 3.90
N HIS A 171 19.61 5.89 4.41
CA HIS A 171 19.30 4.98 5.52
C HIS A 171 18.36 3.86 5.07
N TRP A 172 18.64 2.67 5.55
CA TRP A 172 17.73 1.55 5.54
C TRP A 172 17.83 0.75 6.84
N LYS A 173 16.69 0.35 7.39
CA LYS A 173 16.62 -0.61 8.49
C LYS A 173 15.55 -1.66 8.19
N GLY A 174 15.92 -2.93 8.23
CA GLY A 174 15.00 -4.03 7.95
C GLY A 174 15.61 -5.41 8.18
N ASN A 175 14.79 -6.45 8.01
CA ASN A 175 15.25 -7.82 8.08
C ASN A 175 15.83 -8.26 6.71
N PRO A 176 17.14 -8.51 6.61
CA PRO A 176 17.77 -8.93 5.36
C PRO A 176 17.45 -10.38 4.96
N GLY A 177 16.97 -11.21 5.89
CA GLY A 177 16.60 -12.61 5.62
C GLY A 177 15.30 -12.76 4.84
N VAL A 178 14.59 -11.67 4.55
CA VAL A 178 13.30 -11.70 3.84
C VAL A 178 13.47 -11.91 2.33
N SER A 179 14.52 -11.31 1.73
CA SER A 179 14.77 -11.42 0.29
C SER A 179 16.26 -11.31 -0.05
N ALA A 180 16.64 -11.86 -1.22
CA ALA A 180 18.00 -11.74 -1.75
C ALA A 180 18.39 -10.28 -2.01
N GLU A 181 17.46 -9.44 -2.44
CA GLU A 181 17.67 -8.02 -2.71
C GLU A 181 18.06 -7.25 -1.45
N ARG A 182 17.45 -7.58 -0.31
CA ARG A 182 17.80 -7.00 1.00
C ARG A 182 19.15 -7.49 1.50
N ALA A 183 19.43 -8.78 1.33
CA ALA A 183 20.73 -9.34 1.70
C ALA A 183 21.86 -8.70 0.87
N ASP A 184 21.63 -8.53 -0.44
CA ASP A 184 22.58 -7.89 -1.35
C ASP A 184 22.77 -6.39 -1.01
N LEU A 185 21.73 -5.67 -0.64
CA LEU A 185 21.81 -4.26 -0.24
C LEU A 185 22.81 -4.05 0.91
N LEU A 186 22.93 -4.98 1.85
CA LEU A 186 23.84 -4.85 2.98
C LEU A 186 25.33 -4.74 2.58
N ARG A 187 25.70 -5.15 1.35
CA ARG A 187 27.06 -4.96 0.82
C ARG A 187 27.40 -3.47 0.62
N CYS A 188 26.36 -2.62 0.53
CA CYS A 188 26.52 -1.19 0.37
C CYS A 188 26.77 -0.44 1.70
N ASN A 189 26.78 -1.15 2.83
CA ASN A 189 27.07 -0.50 4.11
C ASN A 189 28.50 0.01 4.16
N VAL A 190 28.74 1.03 4.98
CA VAL A 190 30.06 1.59 5.20
C VAL A 190 31.05 0.52 5.69
N SER A 191 32.24 0.53 5.16
CA SER A 191 33.35 -0.36 5.52
C SER A 191 34.67 0.42 5.58
N GLU A 192 35.72 -0.21 6.10
CA GLU A 192 37.06 0.40 6.12
C GLU A 192 37.60 0.72 4.71
N LYS A 193 37.12 0.06 3.68
CA LYS A 193 37.59 0.19 2.30
C LYS A 193 36.79 1.19 1.48
N VAL A 194 35.48 1.25 1.69
CA VAL A 194 34.54 2.03 0.86
C VAL A 194 33.39 2.56 1.69
N ASP A 195 33.04 3.82 1.52
CA ASP A 195 31.79 4.42 1.97
C ASP A 195 30.90 4.72 0.76
N TRP A 196 29.79 4.00 0.67
CA TRP A 196 28.76 4.18 -0.36
C TRP A 196 27.71 5.22 0.03
N ASN A 197 27.97 6.03 1.07
CA ASN A 197 27.01 6.97 1.65
C ASN A 197 25.69 6.31 2.12
N ALA A 198 25.76 5.03 2.45
CA ALA A 198 24.65 4.26 3.00
C ALA A 198 24.91 3.87 4.46
N ARG A 199 23.85 3.92 5.27
CA ARG A 199 23.84 3.51 6.67
C ARG A 199 22.74 2.46 6.83
N LEU A 200 23.14 1.19 6.85
CA LEU A 200 22.25 0.05 6.72
C LEU A 200 22.23 -0.74 8.01
N PHE A 201 21.05 -0.92 8.57
CA PHE A 201 20.85 -1.55 9.87
C PHE A 201 19.99 -2.82 9.75
N ARG A 202 20.45 -3.90 10.39
CA ARG A 202 19.66 -5.11 10.52
C ARG A 202 18.58 -4.92 11.58
N GLN A 203 17.35 -5.28 11.25
CA GLN A 203 16.27 -5.40 12.20
C GLN A 203 16.23 -6.81 12.75
N ASP A 204 16.51 -6.96 14.04
CA ASP A 204 16.30 -8.18 14.81
C ASP A 204 14.94 -8.04 15.53
N TRP A 205 13.96 -8.82 15.08
CA TRP A 205 12.61 -8.75 15.63
C TRP A 205 12.54 -9.38 17.03
N ASP A 206 13.30 -10.44 17.30
CA ASP A 206 13.33 -11.07 18.63
C ASP A 206 13.93 -10.13 19.68
N ALA A 207 15.03 -9.46 19.34
CA ALA A 207 15.61 -8.43 20.18
C ALA A 207 14.64 -7.23 20.35
N ALA A 208 13.96 -6.81 19.29
CA ALA A 208 12.97 -5.73 19.36
C ALA A 208 11.80 -6.07 20.27
N ILE A 209 11.25 -7.28 20.18
CA ILE A 209 10.16 -7.76 21.03
C ILE A 209 10.62 -7.76 22.50
N ARG A 210 11.79 -8.34 22.81
CA ARG A 210 12.34 -8.35 24.18
C ARG A 210 12.60 -6.93 24.73
N GLY A 211 13.03 -6.02 23.86
CA GLY A 211 13.30 -4.60 24.20
C GLY A 211 12.07 -3.70 24.21
N GLY A 212 10.87 -4.22 23.99
CA GLY A 212 9.62 -3.42 23.93
C GLY A 212 9.61 -2.46 22.74
N PHE A 213 10.29 -2.79 21.64
CA PHE A 213 10.34 -2.04 20.38
C PHE A 213 10.95 -0.63 20.46
N LYS A 214 11.72 -0.31 21.48
CA LYS A 214 12.30 1.03 21.71
C LYS A 214 13.12 1.53 20.51
N ASP A 215 13.86 0.61 19.86
CA ASP A 215 14.73 0.93 18.74
C ASP A 215 14.09 0.69 17.36
N SER A 216 12.80 0.35 17.34
CA SER A 216 12.06 0.03 16.10
C SER A 216 10.97 1.04 15.79
N ASN A 217 10.90 2.17 16.50
CA ASN A 217 9.93 3.24 16.23
C ASN A 217 10.22 3.87 14.86
N LEU A 218 9.23 3.79 13.95
CA LEU A 218 9.38 4.24 12.56
C LEU A 218 9.52 5.77 12.45
N ALA A 219 8.78 6.53 13.26
CA ALA A 219 8.85 7.98 13.24
C ALA A 219 10.26 8.49 13.61
N LYS A 220 10.91 7.84 14.59
CA LYS A 220 12.28 8.17 14.99
C LYS A 220 13.36 7.77 14.00
N GLN A 221 13.01 7.08 12.91
CA GLN A 221 13.94 6.72 11.84
C GLN A 221 14.03 7.76 10.73
N CYS A 222 13.29 8.86 10.80
CA CYS A 222 13.34 9.98 9.85
C CYS A 222 14.49 10.95 10.15
N THR A 223 15.68 10.44 10.47
CA THR A 223 16.85 11.21 10.89
C THR A 223 17.93 11.33 9.81
N TYR A 224 17.74 10.71 8.67
CA TYR A 224 18.63 10.72 7.52
C TYR A 224 18.02 11.50 6.37
N ARG A 225 18.87 12.16 5.56
CA ARG A 225 18.41 12.93 4.40
C ARG A 225 17.75 12.07 3.33
N TYR A 226 18.17 10.81 3.17
CA TYR A 226 17.68 9.90 2.14
C TYR A 226 17.22 8.58 2.78
N LYS A 227 16.18 7.97 2.21
CA LYS A 227 15.65 6.68 2.67
C LYS A 227 15.64 5.70 1.52
N ILE A 228 16.16 4.49 1.75
CA ILE A 228 16.18 3.44 0.72
C ILE A 228 14.92 2.59 0.85
N PHE A 229 14.20 2.42 -0.27
CA PHE A 229 13.19 1.39 -0.41
C PHE A 229 13.78 0.19 -1.15
N VAL A 230 13.57 -0.99 -0.59
CA VAL A 230 13.86 -2.29 -1.22
C VAL A 230 12.74 -3.25 -0.90
N GLN A 231 12.29 -4.01 -1.91
CA GLN A 231 11.21 -4.97 -1.77
C GLN A 231 11.41 -5.96 -0.62
N GLY A 232 10.29 -6.54 -0.15
CA GLY A 232 10.27 -7.71 0.74
C GLY A 232 10.40 -9.00 -0.06
N ARG A 233 9.56 -9.98 0.25
CA ARG A 233 9.39 -11.16 -0.61
C ARG A 233 8.76 -10.78 -1.95
N SER A 234 7.84 -9.83 -1.91
CA SER A 234 7.25 -9.12 -3.05
C SER A 234 7.33 -7.61 -2.77
N TRP A 235 6.21 -6.90 -2.54
CA TRP A 235 6.24 -5.50 -2.12
C TRP A 235 6.80 -5.36 -0.68
N SER A 236 6.81 -4.17 -0.16
CA SER A 236 7.11 -3.93 1.24
C SER A 236 6.21 -2.83 1.81
N VAL A 237 5.54 -3.11 2.92
CA VAL A 237 4.73 -2.13 3.66
C VAL A 237 5.52 -0.88 4.09
N SER A 238 6.87 -0.95 4.03
CA SER A 238 7.73 0.18 4.40
C SER A 238 7.67 1.36 3.43
N GLU A 239 7.14 1.19 2.21
CA GLU A 239 7.12 2.24 1.20
C GLU A 239 6.43 3.51 1.69
N LYS A 240 5.23 3.37 2.27
CA LYS A 240 4.49 4.50 2.83
C LYS A 240 5.20 5.19 3.99
N TYR A 241 5.87 4.44 4.85
CA TYR A 241 6.64 5.01 5.97
C TYR A 241 7.89 5.74 5.50
N ILE A 242 8.52 5.27 4.44
CA ILE A 242 9.68 5.91 3.82
C ILE A 242 9.26 7.24 3.19
N LEU A 243 8.19 7.26 2.43
CA LEU A 243 7.64 8.49 1.84
C LEU A 243 7.28 9.53 2.92
N ALA A 244 6.63 9.10 4.00
CA ALA A 244 6.21 9.97 5.09
C ALA A 244 7.35 10.61 5.88
N CYS A 245 8.60 10.16 5.72
CA CYS A 245 9.77 10.71 6.40
C CYS A 245 10.21 12.11 5.87
N ASP A 246 9.59 12.66 4.84
CA ASP A 246 10.06 13.89 4.19
C ASP A 246 11.56 13.82 3.83
N SER A 247 11.91 12.71 3.20
CA SER A 247 13.25 12.36 2.70
C SER A 247 13.11 11.80 1.30
N PRO A 248 13.96 12.17 0.32
CA PRO A 248 13.90 11.52 -0.98
C PRO A 248 13.98 10.01 -0.82
N MET A 249 13.01 9.30 -1.37
CA MET A 249 13.03 7.85 -1.44
C MET A 249 13.96 7.40 -2.55
N LEU A 250 14.97 6.62 -2.22
CA LEU A 250 15.84 5.92 -3.16
C LEU A 250 15.22 4.55 -3.44
N LEU A 251 14.47 4.43 -4.52
CA LEU A 251 13.70 3.24 -4.83
C LEU A 251 14.53 2.26 -5.66
N VAL A 252 14.92 1.14 -5.06
CA VAL A 252 15.48 0.00 -5.80
C VAL A 252 14.35 -0.62 -6.63
N ALA A 253 14.54 -0.65 -7.95
CA ALA A 253 13.50 -1.08 -8.88
C ALA A 253 12.98 -2.48 -8.53
N THR A 254 11.66 -2.62 -8.50
CA THR A 254 10.93 -3.86 -8.17
C THR A 254 9.78 -4.06 -9.17
N PRO A 255 9.44 -5.30 -9.55
CA PRO A 255 8.26 -5.57 -10.36
C PRO A 255 6.96 -5.46 -9.57
N TYR A 256 7.02 -5.61 -8.25
CA TYR A 256 5.82 -5.68 -7.40
C TYR A 256 5.26 -4.31 -7.09
N LYS A 257 3.95 -4.19 -7.21
CA LYS A 257 3.19 -2.96 -6.99
C LYS A 257 2.00 -3.24 -6.05
N ASP A 258 1.85 -2.42 -5.03
CA ASP A 258 0.63 -2.34 -4.24
C ASP A 258 -0.38 -1.34 -4.86
N PHE A 259 -1.44 -1.02 -4.14
CA PHE A 259 -2.52 -0.20 -4.70
C PHE A 259 -2.10 1.26 -4.97
N PHE A 260 -1.25 1.88 -4.14
CA PHE A 260 -0.84 3.28 -4.28
C PHE A 260 0.48 3.45 -5.05
N SER A 261 1.41 2.48 -4.96
CA SER A 261 2.76 2.62 -5.53
C SER A 261 2.77 2.82 -7.05
N ARG A 262 1.67 2.43 -7.73
CA ARG A 262 1.43 2.70 -9.14
C ARG A 262 1.20 4.19 -9.47
N GLY A 263 0.88 5.01 -8.47
CA GLY A 263 0.77 6.47 -8.58
C GLY A 263 2.10 7.21 -8.42
N LEU A 264 3.16 6.53 -7.97
CA LEU A 264 4.44 7.17 -7.75
C LEU A 264 5.17 7.44 -9.05
N VAL A 265 5.74 8.65 -9.18
CA VAL A 265 6.40 9.15 -10.40
C VAL A 265 7.90 9.29 -10.15
N ALA A 266 8.71 8.62 -10.99
CA ALA A 266 10.15 8.73 -10.95
C ALA A 266 10.64 10.17 -11.20
N GLY A 267 11.59 10.63 -10.39
CA GLY A 267 12.14 11.99 -10.47
C GLY A 267 11.26 13.07 -9.84
N GLU A 268 10.07 12.70 -9.36
CA GLU A 268 9.13 13.55 -8.63
C GLU A 268 8.97 13.05 -7.18
N HIS A 269 8.44 11.83 -7.01
CA HIS A 269 8.23 11.22 -5.70
C HIS A 269 9.43 10.40 -5.21
N TYR A 270 10.28 9.90 -6.13
CA TYR A 270 11.42 9.07 -5.79
C TYR A 270 12.56 9.18 -6.80
N TRP A 271 13.76 8.80 -6.33
CA TRP A 271 14.95 8.63 -7.16
C TRP A 271 15.14 7.15 -7.49
N PRO A 272 15.19 6.75 -8.78
CA PRO A 272 15.35 5.35 -9.16
C PRO A 272 16.78 4.86 -8.93
N ILE A 273 16.91 3.69 -8.31
CA ILE A 273 18.18 2.98 -8.06
C ILE A 273 18.27 1.76 -8.96
N ASP A 274 19.38 1.60 -9.65
CA ASP A 274 19.66 0.43 -10.50
C ASP A 274 19.82 -0.82 -9.60
N PRO A 275 18.97 -1.86 -9.77
CA PRO A 275 19.07 -3.07 -8.95
C PRO A 275 20.34 -3.88 -9.22
N ALA A 276 20.96 -3.76 -10.41
CA ALA A 276 22.21 -4.44 -10.75
C ALA A 276 23.45 -3.75 -10.15
N GLY A 277 23.38 -2.43 -9.94
CA GLY A 277 24.47 -1.60 -9.40
C GLY A 277 24.04 -0.78 -8.18
N LYS A 278 23.41 -1.41 -7.17
CA LYS A 278 22.80 -0.73 -6.02
C LYS A 278 23.76 0.23 -5.31
N CYS A 279 24.97 -0.23 -4.96
CA CYS A 279 25.90 0.57 -4.14
C CYS A 279 26.39 1.83 -4.85
N PRO A 280 26.95 1.77 -6.07
CA PRO A 280 27.34 2.98 -6.79
C PRO A 280 26.14 3.88 -7.11
N SER A 281 24.97 3.30 -7.41
CA SER A 281 23.75 4.06 -7.69
C SER A 281 23.25 4.83 -6.46
N VAL A 282 23.26 4.22 -5.26
CA VAL A 282 22.93 4.88 -3.99
C VAL A 282 23.94 5.99 -3.69
N LYS A 283 25.25 5.70 -3.81
CA LYS A 283 26.28 6.72 -3.59
C LYS A 283 26.09 7.92 -4.50
N PHE A 284 25.89 7.67 -5.79
CA PHE A 284 25.65 8.74 -6.76
C PHE A 284 24.42 9.59 -6.40
N ALA A 285 23.29 8.95 -6.05
CA ALA A 285 22.06 9.64 -5.67
C ALA A 285 22.28 10.57 -4.45
N VAL A 286 22.99 10.08 -3.43
CA VAL A 286 23.32 10.86 -2.23
C VAL A 286 24.28 12.00 -2.53
N ASP A 287 25.35 11.75 -3.28
CA ASP A 287 26.31 12.78 -3.68
C ASP A 287 25.65 13.88 -4.51
N TRP A 288 24.84 13.48 -5.50
CA TRP A 288 24.07 14.41 -6.31
C TRP A 288 23.11 15.25 -5.47
N GLY A 289 22.32 14.58 -4.62
CA GLY A 289 21.31 15.25 -3.80
C GLY A 289 21.96 16.23 -2.78
N ASN A 290 23.09 15.86 -2.19
CA ASN A 290 23.85 16.76 -1.30
C ASN A 290 24.46 17.97 -2.05
N ALA A 291 24.81 17.80 -3.34
CA ALA A 291 25.25 18.89 -4.21
C ALA A 291 24.08 19.74 -4.76
N HIS A 292 22.85 19.20 -4.75
CA HIS A 292 21.65 19.86 -5.29
C HIS A 292 20.52 19.86 -4.24
N PRO A 293 20.71 20.46 -3.06
CA PRO A 293 19.79 20.33 -1.92
C PRO A 293 18.38 20.81 -2.20
N ALA A 294 18.19 21.81 -3.06
CA ALA A 294 16.86 22.30 -3.43
C ALA A 294 16.05 21.27 -4.21
N GLN A 295 16.69 20.55 -5.14
CA GLN A 295 16.02 19.51 -5.93
C GLN A 295 15.74 18.26 -5.08
N ALA A 296 16.70 17.86 -4.23
CA ALA A 296 16.52 16.75 -3.30
C ALA A 296 15.38 17.04 -2.33
N ARG A 297 15.34 18.25 -1.76
CA ARG A 297 14.27 18.66 -0.85
C ARG A 297 12.90 18.68 -1.52
N ARG A 298 12.81 19.20 -2.75
CA ARG A 298 11.56 19.17 -3.51
C ARG A 298 11.03 17.74 -3.69
N MET A 299 11.89 16.78 -4.05
CA MET A 299 11.50 15.37 -4.17
C MET A 299 11.01 14.80 -2.83
N ALA A 300 11.63 15.19 -1.70
CA ALA A 300 11.18 14.80 -0.37
C ALA A 300 9.77 15.35 -0.06
N GLU A 301 9.55 16.62 -0.38
CA GLU A 301 8.27 17.31 -0.18
C GLU A 301 7.15 16.70 -1.03
N GLU A 302 7.41 16.41 -2.32
CA GLU A 302 6.45 15.76 -3.22
C GLU A 302 6.12 14.33 -2.74
N GLY A 303 7.13 13.51 -2.40
CA GLY A 303 6.89 12.16 -1.87
C GLY A 303 6.14 12.15 -0.54
N SER A 304 6.48 13.05 0.38
CA SER A 304 5.77 13.15 1.66
C SER A 304 4.40 13.81 1.53
N GLY A 305 4.20 14.70 0.54
CA GLY A 305 2.92 15.25 0.14
C GLY A 305 1.98 14.14 -0.33
N PHE A 306 2.45 13.29 -1.24
CA PHE A 306 1.71 12.11 -1.69
C PHE A 306 1.27 11.23 -0.52
N ALA A 307 2.18 10.93 0.43
CA ALA A 307 1.86 10.11 1.60
C ALA A 307 0.81 10.75 2.52
N ARG A 308 0.86 12.07 2.71
CA ARG A 308 -0.07 12.79 3.61
C ARG A 308 -1.42 13.06 2.99
N GLU A 309 -1.44 13.42 1.71
CA GLU A 309 -2.64 13.91 1.02
C GLU A 309 -3.34 12.80 0.28
N GLU A 310 -2.62 12.09 -0.61
CA GLU A 310 -3.22 11.08 -1.47
C GLU A 310 -3.37 9.69 -0.81
N MET A 311 -2.64 9.42 0.28
CA MET A 311 -2.73 8.18 1.05
C MET A 311 -3.36 8.39 2.43
N SER A 312 -4.12 9.46 2.64
CA SER A 312 -4.92 9.63 3.85
C SER A 312 -5.90 8.46 4.02
N MET A 313 -6.32 8.17 5.26
CA MET A 313 -7.29 7.09 5.49
C MET A 313 -8.61 7.35 4.77
N ASP A 314 -8.97 8.61 4.50
CA ASP A 314 -10.14 8.95 3.70
C ASP A 314 -10.01 8.35 2.29
N TYR A 315 -8.88 8.58 1.61
CA TYR A 315 -8.64 7.99 0.29
C TYR A 315 -8.42 6.47 0.32
N VAL A 316 -7.90 5.90 1.41
CA VAL A 316 -7.81 4.44 1.57
C VAL A 316 -9.21 3.83 1.58
N TYR A 317 -10.14 4.40 2.34
CA TYR A 317 -11.53 3.92 2.37
C TYR A 317 -12.27 4.20 1.06
N ASP A 318 -12.05 5.35 0.44
CA ASP A 318 -12.62 5.65 -0.88
C ASP A 318 -12.13 4.65 -1.94
N TYR A 319 -10.83 4.29 -1.93
CA TYR A 319 -10.28 3.27 -2.81
C TYR A 319 -10.98 1.92 -2.61
N MET A 320 -11.13 1.49 -1.35
CA MET A 320 -11.83 0.25 -1.01
C MET A 320 -13.28 0.28 -1.52
N LEU A 321 -14.00 1.38 -1.26
CA LEU A 321 -15.39 1.55 -1.70
C LEU A 321 -15.52 1.45 -3.21
N HIS A 322 -14.66 2.16 -3.96
CA HIS A 322 -14.69 2.12 -5.43
C HIS A 322 -14.31 0.75 -5.98
N LEU A 323 -13.25 0.13 -5.45
CA LEU A 323 -12.83 -1.20 -5.87
C LEU A 323 -13.94 -2.24 -5.66
N LEU A 324 -14.55 -2.26 -4.48
CA LEU A 324 -15.63 -3.21 -4.16
C LEU A 324 -16.91 -2.91 -4.96
N THR A 325 -17.19 -1.64 -5.23
CA THR A 325 -18.33 -1.24 -6.06
C THR A 325 -18.14 -1.68 -7.52
N GLU A 326 -16.98 -1.42 -8.10
CA GLU A 326 -16.69 -1.83 -9.48
C GLU A 326 -16.62 -3.36 -9.62
N TYR A 327 -16.09 -4.06 -8.61
CA TYR A 327 -16.07 -5.53 -8.56
C TYR A 327 -17.50 -6.10 -8.50
N ALA A 328 -18.35 -5.58 -7.61
CA ALA A 328 -19.74 -6.04 -7.46
C ALA A 328 -20.55 -5.89 -8.76
N ARG A 329 -20.32 -4.85 -9.54
CA ARG A 329 -20.96 -4.65 -10.87
C ARG A 329 -20.65 -5.77 -11.86
N LEU A 330 -19.54 -6.47 -11.68
CA LEU A 330 -19.13 -7.57 -12.54
C LEU A 330 -19.79 -8.90 -12.18
N LEU A 331 -20.35 -9.05 -10.96
CA LEU A 331 -21.02 -10.27 -10.54
C LEU A 331 -22.26 -10.55 -11.42
N ARG A 332 -22.40 -11.79 -11.84
CA ARG A 332 -23.51 -12.30 -12.67
C ARG A 332 -24.45 -13.22 -11.87
N TYR A 333 -24.47 -13.08 -10.57
CA TYR A 333 -25.33 -13.81 -9.63
C TYR A 333 -25.57 -12.97 -8.38
N GLU A 334 -26.60 -13.30 -7.64
CA GLU A 334 -26.87 -12.72 -6.34
C GLU A 334 -26.01 -13.43 -5.27
N PRO A 335 -25.22 -12.69 -4.48
CA PRO A 335 -24.46 -13.25 -3.36
C PRO A 335 -25.37 -13.94 -2.35
N THR A 336 -24.89 -15.02 -1.76
CA THR A 336 -25.57 -15.72 -0.67
C THR A 336 -24.58 -16.03 0.44
N VAL A 337 -25.01 -15.92 1.69
CA VAL A 337 -24.17 -16.23 2.84
C VAL A 337 -23.83 -17.71 2.85
N PRO A 338 -22.56 -18.12 2.86
CA PRO A 338 -22.15 -19.53 3.01
C PRO A 338 -22.61 -20.09 4.37
N GLU A 339 -22.91 -21.39 4.40
CA GLU A 339 -23.42 -22.06 5.61
C GLU A 339 -22.47 -21.93 6.82
N ASN A 340 -21.14 -21.97 6.58
CA ASN A 340 -20.13 -21.90 7.62
C ASN A 340 -19.60 -20.47 7.87
N ALA A 341 -20.18 -19.46 7.22
CA ALA A 341 -19.74 -18.08 7.40
C ALA A 341 -20.21 -17.50 8.74
N VAL A 342 -19.33 -16.74 9.37
CA VAL A 342 -19.61 -16.02 10.61
C VAL A 342 -19.76 -14.54 10.29
N GLU A 343 -20.73 -13.88 10.91
CA GLU A 343 -20.92 -12.44 10.76
C GLU A 343 -19.75 -11.68 11.36
N LEU A 344 -19.21 -10.75 10.58
CA LEU A 344 -18.14 -9.84 10.97
C LEU A 344 -18.74 -8.58 11.60
N CYS A 345 -18.68 -8.49 12.92
CA CYS A 345 -19.07 -7.28 13.65
C CYS A 345 -17.82 -6.62 14.26
N PRO A 346 -17.66 -5.28 14.18
CA PRO A 346 -16.52 -4.59 14.80
C PRO A 346 -16.34 -4.95 16.29
N GLU A 347 -17.44 -5.05 17.01
CA GLU A 347 -17.44 -5.42 18.43
C GLU A 347 -16.96 -6.86 18.66
N SER A 348 -17.40 -7.82 17.85
CA SER A 348 -16.98 -9.23 17.99
C SER A 348 -15.50 -9.42 17.70
N VAL A 349 -14.94 -8.68 16.75
CA VAL A 349 -13.52 -8.72 16.39
C VAL A 349 -12.69 -8.08 17.50
N ALA A 350 -12.98 -6.82 17.87
CA ALA A 350 -12.19 -6.09 18.85
C ALA A 350 -12.30 -6.65 20.28
N CYS A 351 -13.47 -7.17 20.67
CA CYS A 351 -13.65 -7.77 22.00
C CYS A 351 -13.01 -9.15 22.15
N ALA A 352 -12.78 -9.85 21.03
CA ALA A 352 -12.10 -11.13 21.04
C ALA A 352 -10.56 -11.01 21.15
N THR A 353 -10.01 -9.82 20.96
CA THR A 353 -8.57 -9.54 20.97
C THR A 353 -8.12 -8.89 22.28
N GLN A 354 -6.81 -8.92 22.57
CA GLN A 354 -6.21 -8.34 23.77
C GLN A 354 -4.87 -7.65 23.44
N GLY A 355 -4.40 -6.84 24.39
CA GLY A 355 -3.09 -6.22 24.33
C GLY A 355 -2.94 -5.28 23.14
N ARG A 356 -1.82 -5.38 22.41
CA ARG A 356 -1.50 -4.47 21.30
C ARG A 356 -2.44 -4.63 20.10
N GLU A 357 -2.91 -5.83 19.84
CA GLU A 357 -3.88 -6.07 18.78
C GLU A 357 -5.16 -5.28 19.01
N GLN A 358 -5.75 -5.42 20.20
CA GLN A 358 -6.92 -4.63 20.58
C GLN A 358 -6.64 -3.13 20.59
N GLN A 359 -5.47 -2.72 21.12
CA GLN A 359 -5.07 -1.31 21.11
C GLN A 359 -5.07 -0.73 19.70
N PHE A 360 -4.48 -1.41 18.72
CA PHE A 360 -4.40 -0.92 17.35
C PHE A 360 -5.76 -0.91 16.64
N MET A 361 -6.61 -1.90 16.91
CA MET A 361 -8.00 -1.86 16.45
C MET A 361 -8.74 -0.65 17.00
N MET A 362 -8.58 -0.35 18.29
CA MET A 362 -9.24 0.82 18.90
C MET A 362 -8.65 2.16 18.41
N GLU A 363 -7.34 2.22 18.12
CA GLU A 363 -6.69 3.41 17.55
C GLU A 363 -7.13 3.68 16.09
N SER A 364 -7.46 2.63 15.33
CA SER A 364 -7.90 2.71 13.92
C SER A 364 -9.42 2.61 13.75
N ARG A 365 -10.19 2.64 14.85
CA ARG A 365 -11.65 2.56 14.80
C ARG A 365 -12.24 3.82 14.19
N GLU A 366 -13.09 3.66 13.18
CA GLU A 366 -13.96 4.73 12.68
C GLU A 366 -15.02 5.08 13.72
N ARG A 367 -15.08 6.34 14.10
CA ARG A 367 -15.99 6.83 15.15
C ARG A 367 -17.23 7.50 14.61
N TYR A 368 -17.17 7.91 13.34
CA TYR A 368 -18.20 8.69 12.69
C TYR A 368 -18.49 8.13 11.29
N VAL A 369 -19.74 8.27 10.89
CA VAL A 369 -20.13 8.09 9.49
C VAL A 369 -19.55 9.25 8.69
N ALA A 370 -19.06 8.99 7.47
CA ALA A 370 -18.58 10.05 6.60
C ALA A 370 -19.71 11.06 6.33
N ASP A 371 -19.44 12.33 6.57
CA ASP A 371 -20.35 13.44 6.34
C ASP A 371 -20.09 14.15 4.99
N TYR A 372 -19.25 13.55 4.16
CA TYR A 372 -18.89 14.00 2.81
C TYR A 372 -19.10 12.89 1.79
N GLU A 373 -19.24 13.27 0.52
CA GLU A 373 -19.26 12.32 -0.58
C GLU A 373 -17.85 11.81 -0.88
N PRO A 374 -17.67 10.49 -1.11
CA PRO A 374 -16.41 9.94 -1.59
C PRO A 374 -15.93 10.66 -2.85
N CYS A 375 -14.64 10.69 -3.07
CA CYS A 375 -14.08 11.23 -4.31
C CYS A 375 -14.64 10.51 -5.54
N THR A 376 -14.63 11.16 -6.69
CA THR A 376 -15.14 10.56 -7.94
C THR A 376 -14.06 9.73 -8.62
N LEU A 377 -14.34 8.44 -8.85
CA LEU A 377 -13.43 7.56 -9.57
C LEU A 377 -13.19 8.07 -11.00
N PRO A 378 -11.93 8.42 -11.38
CA PRO A 378 -11.64 8.85 -12.72
C PRO A 378 -11.79 7.70 -13.74
N PRO A 379 -11.97 8.01 -15.04
CA PRO A 379 -12.05 6.98 -16.08
C PRO A 379 -10.73 6.19 -16.21
N PRO A 380 -10.76 4.99 -16.82
CA PRO A 380 -9.55 4.20 -17.02
C PRO A 380 -8.49 4.97 -17.82
N PHE A 381 -7.22 4.64 -17.60
CA PHE A 381 -6.15 5.16 -18.44
C PHE A 381 -6.34 4.76 -19.91
N THR A 382 -6.13 5.69 -20.81
CA THR A 382 -6.02 5.39 -22.22
C THR A 382 -4.69 4.70 -22.52
N ALA A 383 -4.63 3.95 -23.62
CA ALA A 383 -3.38 3.34 -24.06
C ALA A 383 -2.28 4.39 -24.38
N GLN A 384 -2.66 5.62 -24.73
CA GLN A 384 -1.71 6.71 -24.94
C GLN A 384 -1.10 7.18 -23.61
N GLU A 385 -1.93 7.45 -22.58
CA GLU A 385 -1.47 7.85 -21.25
C GLU A 385 -0.50 6.82 -20.66
N LEU A 386 -0.84 5.53 -20.71
CA LEU A 386 0.04 4.45 -20.23
C LEU A 386 1.39 4.43 -20.96
N ARG A 387 1.41 4.63 -22.28
CA ARG A 387 2.66 4.73 -23.05
C ARG A 387 3.48 5.96 -22.68
N GLU A 388 2.83 7.08 -22.43
CA GLU A 388 3.50 8.33 -22.02
C GLU A 388 4.11 8.19 -20.61
N MET A 389 3.38 7.59 -19.66
CA MET A 389 3.89 7.29 -18.31
C MET A 389 5.13 6.38 -18.37
N ALA A 390 5.06 5.28 -19.12
CA ALA A 390 6.19 4.35 -19.30
C ALA A 390 7.41 5.04 -19.95
N ARG A 391 7.20 5.90 -20.96
CA ARG A 391 8.28 6.68 -21.60
C ARG A 391 8.93 7.66 -20.61
N ARG A 392 8.12 8.37 -19.82
CA ARG A 392 8.61 9.31 -18.79
C ARG A 392 9.49 8.58 -17.79
N GLU A 393 9.02 7.46 -17.25
CA GLU A 393 9.78 6.65 -16.30
C GLU A 393 11.11 6.17 -16.89
N GLU A 394 11.09 5.62 -18.11
CA GLU A 394 12.30 5.16 -18.80
C GLU A 394 13.26 6.32 -19.08
N GLN A 395 12.78 7.49 -19.46
CA GLN A 395 13.62 8.68 -19.66
C GLN A 395 14.31 9.10 -18.37
N VAL A 396 13.62 9.11 -17.24
CA VAL A 396 14.22 9.44 -15.94
C VAL A 396 15.29 8.40 -15.58
N ARG A 397 15.00 7.11 -15.71
CA ARG A 397 15.98 6.02 -15.45
C ARG A 397 17.23 6.17 -16.32
N ARG A 398 17.06 6.43 -17.61
CA ARG A 398 18.20 6.67 -18.55
C ARG A 398 18.98 7.91 -18.19
N LYS A 399 18.31 9.00 -17.83
CA LYS A 399 18.97 10.25 -17.39
C LYS A 399 19.82 9.99 -16.14
N VAL A 400 19.25 9.37 -15.11
CA VAL A 400 19.98 9.04 -13.87
C VAL A 400 21.19 8.15 -14.17
N LYS A 401 21.02 7.11 -15.00
CA LYS A 401 22.14 6.23 -15.39
C LYS A 401 23.25 6.97 -16.14
N LYS A 402 22.92 7.91 -17.04
CA LYS A 402 23.91 8.72 -17.76
C LYS A 402 24.64 9.73 -16.86
N MET A 403 23.99 10.20 -15.80
CA MET A 403 24.60 11.15 -14.85
C MET A 403 25.56 10.44 -13.89
N GLY A 404 25.37 9.12 -13.65
CA GLY A 404 26.20 8.32 -12.74
C GLY A 404 27.38 7.61 -13.41
N ASN A 405 27.49 7.69 -14.74
CA ASN A 405 28.64 7.23 -15.53
C ASN A 405 29.53 8.43 -15.93
#